data_72f1e447b1380f754c26643e7f83c277
#
_entry.id   72f1e447b1380f754c26643e7f83c277
#
_cell.length_a   1.000
_cell.length_b   1.000
_cell.length_c   1.000
_cell.angle_alpha   90.00
_cell.angle_beta   90.00
_cell.angle_gamma   90.00
#
_symmetry.space_group_name_H-M   'P 1'
#
loop_
_entity.id
_entity.type
_entity.pdbx_description
1 polymer ?
#
loop_
_entity_poly.entity_id
_entity_poly.type
_entity_poly.pdbx_seq_one_letter_code
_entity_poly.pdbx_strand_id
1 'polypeptide(L)'
;SPRVHTLSLHRGINAAKNYQNDGDSVYRLFYDTIKGGDYRAREANVYRLAEVSNAIIDQCVAQGVPFAREYGGLLDNRSFGGAQVSRTFYARGQTGQQLLLGAYSALSREVQRGNVKLYTRYEMLDVVLIKDNEGVERARGIIAR
;
A
#
# COMPACT_ATOMS: atom_id res chain seq x y z
N SER A 1 5.53 -18.21 -7.12
CA SER A 1 6.04 -17.79 -5.80
C SER A 1 6.27 -16.29 -5.83
N PRO A 2 5.54 -15.47 -5.09
CA PRO A 2 5.84 -14.04 -5.02
C PRO A 2 7.15 -13.85 -4.25
N ARG A 3 8.26 -13.92 -4.96
CA ARG A 3 9.53 -13.43 -4.44
C ARG A 3 9.49 -11.92 -4.52
N VAL A 4 8.81 -11.32 -3.59
CA VAL A 4 8.72 -9.89 -3.51
C VAL A 4 9.94 -9.41 -2.75
N HIS A 5 10.77 -8.57 -3.37
CA HIS A 5 11.85 -7.85 -2.71
C HIS A 5 11.37 -7.04 -1.49
N THR A 6 10.08 -6.85 -1.38
CA THR A 6 9.36 -6.24 -0.27
C THR A 6 9.54 -6.96 1.06
N LEU A 7 9.82 -8.28 1.08
CA LEU A 7 9.90 -9.06 2.31
C LEU A 7 11.14 -8.75 3.15
N SER A 8 12.24 -8.33 2.54
CA SER A 8 13.53 -8.19 3.22
C SER A 8 13.98 -6.76 3.48
N LEU A 9 13.35 -5.74 2.89
CA LEU A 9 13.89 -4.38 2.86
C LEU A 9 13.04 -3.30 3.54
N HIS A 10 11.82 -3.62 3.98
CA HIS A 10 10.93 -2.60 4.53
C HIS A 10 11.07 -2.50 6.04
N ARG A 11 11.84 -1.51 6.47
CA ARG A 11 11.95 -1.14 7.90
C ARG A 11 10.66 -0.51 8.42
N GLY A 12 9.77 -0.03 7.53
CA GLY A 12 8.50 0.57 7.88
C GLY A 12 7.76 1.15 6.68
N ILE A 13 6.60 1.72 6.94
CA ILE A 13 5.74 2.43 5.98
C ILE A 13 5.47 3.85 6.50
N ASN A 14 5.60 4.85 5.64
CA ASN A 14 5.44 6.25 6.02
C ASN A 14 3.99 6.72 5.85
N ALA A 15 3.49 7.46 6.85
CA ALA A 15 2.21 8.16 6.77
C ALA A 15 2.22 9.43 7.62
N ALA A 16 1.54 10.46 7.15
CA ALA A 16 1.52 11.78 7.79
C ALA A 16 0.47 11.87 8.92
N LYS A 17 0.53 10.95 9.91
CA LYS A 17 -0.43 10.94 11.03
C LYS A 17 -0.13 11.97 12.12
N ASN A 18 1.10 12.48 12.16
CA ASN A 18 1.53 13.53 13.11
C ASN A 18 1.18 13.23 14.59
N TYR A 19 1.28 11.99 15.02
CA TYR A 19 0.93 11.59 16.40
C TYR A 19 1.78 12.28 17.47
N GLN A 20 3.03 12.59 17.15
CA GLN A 20 3.96 13.26 18.08
C GLN A 20 3.88 14.78 18.00
N ASN A 21 3.00 15.31 17.14
CA ASN A 21 2.85 16.76 16.92
C ASN A 21 4.16 17.48 16.62
N ASP A 22 5.03 16.82 15.85
CA ASP A 22 6.35 17.29 15.42
C ASP A 22 6.31 18.09 14.10
N GLY A 23 5.13 18.55 13.73
CA GLY A 23 4.90 19.39 12.55
C GLY A 23 4.82 18.59 11.23
N ASP A 24 4.51 17.31 11.28
CA ASP A 24 4.28 16.53 10.06
C ASP A 24 2.94 16.90 9.41
N SER A 25 2.89 16.76 8.10
CA SER A 25 1.70 17.03 7.29
C SER A 25 1.75 16.27 5.96
N VAL A 26 0.60 16.18 5.31
CA VAL A 26 0.50 15.63 3.94
C VAL A 26 1.45 16.34 2.98
N TYR A 27 1.51 17.67 3.05
CA TYR A 27 2.38 18.46 2.19
C TYR A 27 3.87 18.19 2.49
N ARG A 28 4.24 18.03 3.76
CA ARG A 28 5.62 17.72 4.15
C ARG A 28 6.02 16.32 3.69
N LEU A 29 5.14 15.34 3.84
CA LEU A 29 5.38 13.99 3.31
C LEU A 29 5.53 14.00 1.79
N PHE A 30 4.70 14.74 1.09
CA PHE A 30 4.80 14.94 -0.36
C PHE A 30 6.15 15.56 -0.74
N TYR A 31 6.51 16.68 -0.13
CA TYR A 31 7.77 17.38 -0.41
C TYR A 31 9.00 16.48 -0.17
N ASP A 32 9.06 15.82 0.97
CA ASP A 32 10.18 14.94 1.33
C ASP A 32 10.29 13.75 0.35
N THR A 33 9.15 13.23 -0.13
CA THR A 33 9.12 12.14 -1.10
C THR A 33 9.61 12.59 -2.47
N ILE A 34 9.19 13.74 -2.94
CA ILE A 34 9.67 14.32 -4.21
C ILE A 34 11.16 14.61 -4.15
N LYS A 35 11.63 15.23 -3.06
CA LYS A 35 13.04 15.53 -2.85
C LYS A 35 13.89 14.27 -2.74
N GLY A 36 13.44 13.29 -1.98
CA GLY A 36 14.13 12.01 -1.82
C GLY A 36 14.20 11.18 -3.11
N GLY A 37 13.30 11.41 -4.05
CA GLY A 37 13.27 10.82 -5.39
C GLY A 37 14.00 11.66 -6.46
N ASP A 38 14.86 12.60 -6.07
CA ASP A 38 15.60 13.49 -6.98
C ASP A 38 14.70 14.25 -7.97
N TYR A 39 13.49 14.61 -7.56
CA TYR A 39 12.48 15.33 -8.38
C TYR A 39 12.08 14.61 -9.67
N ARG A 40 12.24 13.28 -9.73
CA ARG A 40 11.91 12.47 -10.92
C ARG A 40 10.50 11.89 -10.89
N ALA A 41 9.85 11.89 -9.73
CA ALA A 41 8.53 11.31 -9.57
C ALA A 41 7.43 12.23 -10.14
N ARG A 42 6.32 11.62 -10.54
CA ARG A 42 5.13 12.35 -10.98
C ARG A 42 4.44 12.98 -9.77
N GLU A 43 4.48 14.29 -9.64
CA GLU A 43 4.02 15.03 -8.46
C GLU A 43 2.57 14.72 -8.08
N ALA A 44 1.65 14.69 -9.05
CA ALA A 44 0.24 14.39 -8.79
C ALA A 44 0.03 13.02 -8.14
N ASN A 45 0.81 11.99 -8.54
CA ASN A 45 0.73 10.67 -7.95
C ASN A 45 1.29 10.65 -6.53
N VAL A 46 2.41 11.34 -6.29
CA VAL A 46 3.03 11.43 -4.96
C VAL A 46 2.15 12.21 -4.00
N TYR A 47 1.54 13.32 -4.46
CA TYR A 47 0.60 14.09 -3.65
C TYR A 47 -0.61 13.23 -3.24
N ARG A 48 -1.20 12.52 -4.21
CA ARG A 48 -2.31 11.61 -3.91
C ARG A 48 -1.92 10.50 -2.93
N LEU A 49 -0.73 9.94 -3.06
CA LEU A 49 -0.22 8.95 -2.11
C LEU A 49 -0.11 9.55 -0.69
N ALA A 50 0.42 10.77 -0.58
CA ALA A 50 0.53 11.46 0.71
C ALA A 50 -0.85 11.73 1.34
N GLU A 51 -1.84 12.16 0.55
CA GLU A 51 -3.22 12.37 1.03
C GLU A 51 -3.84 11.11 1.62
N VAL A 52 -3.71 9.97 0.93
CA VAL A 52 -4.34 8.71 1.36
C VAL A 52 -3.50 7.92 2.38
N SER A 53 -2.29 8.36 2.69
CA SER A 53 -1.33 7.62 3.52
C SER A 53 -1.91 7.21 4.88
N ASN A 54 -2.66 8.11 5.52
CA ASN A 54 -3.28 7.86 6.81
C ASN A 54 -4.35 6.79 6.74
N ALA A 55 -5.21 6.85 5.73
CA ALA A 55 -6.25 5.85 5.49
C ALA A 55 -5.67 4.47 5.17
N ILE A 56 -4.53 4.42 4.46
CA ILE A 56 -3.81 3.17 4.16
C ILE A 56 -3.33 2.50 5.45
N ILE A 57 -2.75 3.25 6.39
CA ILE A 57 -2.33 2.70 7.69
C ILE A 57 -3.54 2.13 8.45
N ASP A 58 -4.64 2.87 8.51
CA ASP A 58 -5.86 2.43 9.19
C ASP A 58 -6.44 1.16 8.54
N GLN A 59 -6.42 1.08 7.22
CA GLN A 59 -6.82 -0.11 6.48
C GLN A 59 -5.91 -1.31 6.79
N CYS A 60 -4.59 -1.11 6.85
CA CYS A 60 -3.65 -2.17 7.19
C CYS A 60 -3.91 -2.70 8.62
N VAL A 61 -4.18 -1.81 9.57
CA VAL A 61 -4.57 -2.19 10.94
C VAL A 61 -5.85 -3.02 10.94
N ALA A 62 -6.87 -2.57 10.21
CA ALA A 62 -8.14 -3.29 10.06
C ALA A 62 -7.99 -4.68 9.40
N GLN A 63 -6.99 -4.84 8.54
CA GLN A 63 -6.63 -6.13 7.93
C GLN A 63 -5.83 -7.05 8.88
N GLY A 64 -5.46 -6.58 10.07
CA GLY A 64 -4.76 -7.36 11.08
C GLY A 64 -3.24 -7.24 11.05
N VAL A 65 -2.67 -6.21 10.42
CA VAL A 65 -1.23 -5.96 10.46
C VAL A 65 -0.81 -5.53 11.86
N PRO A 66 0.10 -6.27 12.54
CA PRO A 66 0.49 -6.01 13.92
C PRO A 66 1.59 -4.93 14.00
N PHE A 67 1.23 -3.70 13.69
CA PHE A 67 2.16 -2.58 13.91
C PHE A 67 2.52 -2.44 15.38
N ALA A 68 3.75 -2.03 15.64
CA ALA A 68 4.19 -1.69 16.99
C ALA A 68 3.29 -0.58 17.57
N ARG A 69 3.04 -0.67 18.88
CA ARG A 69 2.27 0.32 19.62
C ARG A 69 3.11 0.86 20.78
N GLU A 70 2.91 2.12 21.09
CA GLU A 70 3.43 2.74 22.31
C GLU A 70 2.55 2.38 23.53
N TYR A 71 3.03 2.72 24.71
CA TYR A 71 2.37 2.36 25.96
C TYR A 71 0.92 2.85 26.06
N GLY A 72 0.63 4.02 25.47
CA GLY A 72 -0.73 4.58 25.42
C GLY A 72 -1.67 3.91 24.41
N GLY A 73 -1.20 2.92 23.64
CA GLY A 73 -1.99 2.16 22.68
C GLY A 73 -2.05 2.75 21.27
N LEU A 74 -1.51 3.93 21.03
CA LEU A 74 -1.33 4.49 19.69
C LEU A 74 -0.27 3.70 18.92
N LEU A 75 -0.31 3.77 17.60
CA LEU A 75 0.72 3.16 16.77
C LEU A 75 2.05 3.88 16.99
N ASP A 76 3.09 3.11 17.29
CA ASP A 76 4.45 3.64 17.42
C ASP A 76 5.02 4.01 16.05
N ASN A 77 5.72 5.12 15.99
CA ASN A 77 6.37 5.62 14.78
C ASN A 77 7.79 6.10 15.07
N ARG A 78 8.61 6.06 14.04
CA ARG A 78 10.03 6.46 14.11
C ARG A 78 10.39 7.40 12.99
N SER A 79 11.44 8.18 13.23
CA SER A 79 12.16 8.89 12.16
C SER A 79 13.06 7.90 11.41
N PHE A 80 12.98 7.89 10.07
CA PHE A 80 13.79 7.05 9.21
C PHE A 80 14.17 7.78 7.93
N GLY A 81 15.31 7.39 7.36
CA GLY A 81 15.72 7.82 6.03
C GLY A 81 16.04 9.32 5.90
N GLY A 82 16.48 9.97 6.98
CA GLY A 82 16.78 11.40 6.98
C GLY A 82 15.55 12.30 7.16
N ALA A 83 14.35 11.71 7.32
CA ALA A 83 13.17 12.48 7.71
C ALA A 83 13.36 13.05 9.12
N GLN A 84 13.11 14.35 9.27
CA GLN A 84 13.25 15.04 10.56
C GLN A 84 12.04 14.84 11.49
N VAL A 85 11.03 14.10 11.04
CA VAL A 85 9.80 13.83 11.77
C VAL A 85 9.56 12.33 11.88
N SER A 86 8.86 11.93 12.94
CA SER A 86 8.49 10.55 13.18
C SER A 86 7.22 10.20 12.41
N ARG A 87 7.37 9.51 11.28
CA ARG A 87 6.25 9.14 10.40
C ARG A 87 6.29 7.69 9.92
N THR A 88 7.30 6.92 10.33
CA THR A 88 7.48 5.54 9.86
C THR A 88 6.86 4.56 10.84
N PHE A 89 5.78 3.92 10.44
CA PHE A 89 5.11 2.85 11.17
C PHE A 89 5.77 1.51 10.85
N TYR A 90 5.91 0.63 11.82
CA TYR A 90 6.71 -0.58 11.67
C TYR A 90 6.16 -1.76 12.47
N ALA A 91 6.50 -2.98 12.04
CA ALA A 91 6.22 -4.24 12.73
C ALA A 91 7.54 -4.97 13.05
N ARG A 92 8.37 -4.37 13.90
CA ARG A 92 9.61 -4.92 14.49
C ARG A 92 10.42 -5.82 13.56
N GLY A 93 10.89 -5.27 12.43
CA GLY A 93 11.75 -5.96 11.46
C GLY A 93 11.03 -6.81 10.42
N GLN A 94 9.72 -6.96 10.52
CA GLN A 94 8.90 -7.79 9.62
C GLN A 94 7.80 -7.00 8.90
N THR A 95 7.93 -5.70 8.78
CA THR A 95 6.86 -4.82 8.29
C THR A 95 6.35 -5.23 6.92
N GLY A 96 7.23 -5.46 5.94
CA GLY A 96 6.83 -5.89 4.60
C GLY A 96 6.13 -7.25 4.58
N GLN A 97 6.63 -8.20 5.35
CA GLN A 97 6.00 -9.52 5.49
C GLN A 97 4.60 -9.42 6.10
N GLN A 98 4.45 -8.64 7.17
CA GLN A 98 3.17 -8.49 7.85
C GLN A 98 2.14 -7.74 7.00
N LEU A 99 2.55 -6.74 6.21
CA LEU A 99 1.70 -6.07 5.23
C LEU A 99 1.18 -7.06 4.18
N LEU A 100 2.06 -7.91 3.64
CA LEU A 100 1.68 -8.92 2.66
C LEU A 100 0.71 -9.95 3.25
N LEU A 101 1.01 -10.46 4.45
CA LEU A 101 0.15 -11.42 5.14
C LEU A 101 -1.23 -10.83 5.47
N GLY A 102 -1.29 -9.57 5.91
CA GLY A 102 -2.55 -8.87 6.16
C GLY A 102 -3.41 -8.75 4.91
N ALA A 103 -2.82 -8.31 3.80
CA ALA A 103 -3.51 -8.20 2.52
C ALA A 103 -3.97 -9.57 1.99
N TYR A 104 -3.11 -10.59 2.08
CA TYR A 104 -3.45 -11.95 1.65
C TYR A 104 -4.57 -12.57 2.50
N SER A 105 -4.55 -12.36 3.81
CA SER A 105 -5.60 -12.81 4.71
C SER A 105 -6.95 -12.16 4.40
N ALA A 106 -6.94 -10.86 4.09
CA ALA A 106 -8.14 -10.14 3.68
C ALA A 106 -8.69 -10.68 2.35
N LEU A 107 -7.83 -10.91 1.35
CA LEU A 107 -8.21 -11.52 0.08
C LEU A 107 -8.77 -12.94 0.29
N SER A 108 -8.13 -13.76 1.12
CA SER A 108 -8.57 -15.13 1.39
C SER A 108 -9.96 -15.17 2.01
N ARG A 109 -10.32 -14.21 2.86
CA ARG A 109 -11.68 -14.08 3.39
C ARG A 109 -12.72 -13.83 2.30
N GLU A 110 -12.40 -12.98 1.32
CA GLU A 110 -13.30 -12.70 0.20
C GLU A 110 -13.42 -13.90 -0.76
N VAL A 111 -12.36 -14.67 -0.94
CA VAL A 111 -12.40 -15.95 -1.67
C VAL A 111 -13.33 -16.95 -0.96
N GLN A 112 -13.21 -17.09 0.37
CA GLN A 112 -14.07 -17.97 1.16
C GLN A 112 -15.55 -17.57 1.13
N ARG A 113 -15.83 -16.25 1.07
CA ARG A 113 -17.18 -15.72 0.92
C ARG A 113 -17.78 -15.91 -0.48
N GLY A 114 -16.98 -16.34 -1.44
CA GLY A 114 -17.38 -16.48 -2.84
C GLY A 114 -17.38 -15.18 -3.64
N ASN A 115 -16.95 -14.05 -3.05
CA ASN A 115 -16.88 -12.75 -3.73
C ASN A 115 -15.73 -12.67 -4.74
N VAL A 116 -14.69 -13.48 -4.55
CA VAL A 116 -13.49 -13.51 -5.40
C VAL A 116 -13.22 -14.96 -5.80
N LYS A 117 -12.99 -15.18 -7.09
CA LYS A 117 -12.50 -16.45 -7.62
C LYS A 117 -11.07 -16.30 -8.08
N LEU A 118 -10.17 -17.10 -7.52
CA LEU A 118 -8.74 -17.03 -7.81
C LEU A 118 -8.36 -18.18 -8.76
N TYR A 119 -7.84 -17.82 -9.93
CA TYR A 119 -7.30 -18.75 -10.92
C TYR A 119 -5.78 -18.73 -10.84
N THR A 120 -5.19 -19.67 -10.11
CA THR A 120 -3.74 -19.78 -9.96
C THR A 120 -3.14 -20.58 -11.10
N ARG A 121 -1.93 -20.22 -11.53
CA ARG A 121 -1.19 -20.85 -12.65
C ARG A 121 -1.87 -20.69 -14.02
N TYR A 122 -2.70 -19.66 -14.16
CA TYR A 122 -3.25 -19.25 -15.44
C TYR A 122 -2.40 -18.10 -16.01
N GLU A 123 -2.17 -18.16 -17.29
CA GLU A 123 -1.51 -17.12 -18.08
C GLU A 123 -2.57 -16.37 -18.89
N MET A 124 -2.60 -15.04 -18.75
CA MET A 124 -3.45 -14.21 -19.60
C MET A 124 -2.85 -14.14 -21.00
N LEU A 125 -3.60 -14.54 -21.99
CA LEU A 125 -3.17 -14.57 -23.40
C LEU A 125 -3.63 -13.32 -24.15
N ASP A 126 -4.86 -12.88 -23.93
CA ASP A 126 -5.45 -11.80 -24.70
C ASP A 126 -6.58 -11.10 -23.92
N VAL A 127 -6.97 -9.91 -24.40
CA VAL A 127 -8.12 -9.14 -23.89
C VAL A 127 -9.26 -9.22 -24.88
N VAL A 128 -10.43 -9.65 -24.42
CA VAL A 128 -11.64 -9.68 -25.25
C VAL A 128 -12.20 -8.27 -25.38
N LEU A 129 -12.17 -7.73 -26.60
CA LEU A 129 -12.75 -6.44 -26.93
C LEU A 129 -14.10 -6.64 -27.63
N ILE A 130 -15.11 -5.92 -27.21
CA ILE A 130 -16.45 -5.91 -27.83
C ILE A 130 -16.81 -4.47 -28.15
N LYS A 131 -17.32 -4.22 -29.37
CA LYS A 131 -17.86 -2.92 -29.75
C LYS A 131 -19.23 -2.74 -29.10
N ASP A 132 -19.43 -1.59 -28.48
CA ASP A 132 -20.76 -1.21 -27.98
C ASP A 132 -21.65 -0.69 -29.12
N ASN A 133 -22.87 -0.29 -28.79
CA ASN A 133 -23.85 0.21 -29.77
C ASN A 133 -23.41 1.51 -30.48
N GLU A 134 -22.42 2.19 -29.93
CA GLU A 134 -21.83 3.42 -30.46
C GLU A 134 -20.56 3.13 -31.28
N GLY A 135 -20.18 1.86 -31.43
CA GLY A 135 -19.00 1.42 -32.14
C GLY A 135 -17.68 1.57 -31.34
N VAL A 136 -17.75 1.92 -30.07
CA VAL A 136 -16.58 2.05 -29.19
C VAL A 136 -16.15 0.69 -28.67
N GLU A 137 -14.86 0.35 -28.82
CA GLU A 137 -14.29 -0.88 -28.28
C GLU A 137 -14.13 -0.81 -26.75
N ARG A 138 -14.67 -1.80 -26.04
CA ARG A 138 -14.58 -1.94 -24.61
C ARG A 138 -14.05 -3.31 -24.22
N ALA A 139 -13.11 -3.33 -23.26
CA ALA A 139 -12.65 -4.57 -22.68
C ALA A 139 -13.79 -5.22 -21.87
N ARG A 140 -14.12 -6.47 -22.18
CA ARG A 140 -15.21 -7.24 -21.57
C ARG A 140 -14.76 -8.52 -20.89
N GLY A 141 -13.55 -8.94 -21.14
CA GLY A 141 -13.01 -10.16 -20.55
C GLY A 141 -11.56 -10.39 -20.95
N ILE A 142 -11.04 -11.52 -20.54
CA ILE A 142 -9.71 -12.01 -20.88
C ILE A 142 -9.77 -13.45 -21.36
N ILE A 143 -8.83 -13.84 -22.21
CA ILE A 143 -8.54 -15.23 -22.55
C ILE A 143 -7.36 -15.67 -21.71
N ALA A 144 -7.49 -16.78 -21.00
CA ALA A 144 -6.43 -17.32 -20.14
C ALA A 144 -6.38 -18.86 -20.29
N ARG A 145 -5.17 -19.42 -20.08
CA ARG A 145 -4.94 -20.88 -20.05
C ARG A 145 -4.08 -21.27 -18.86
#